data_8579afa0a37b03b03abfbbb3bf3cde90
#
_entry.id   8579afa0a37b03b03abfbbb3bf3cde90
#
_cell.length_a   1.000
_cell.length_b   1.000
_cell.length_c   1.000
_cell.angle_alpha   90.00
_cell.angle_beta   90.00
_cell.angle_gamma   90.00
#
_symmetry.space_group_name_H-M   'P 1'
#
loop_
_entity.id
_entity.type
_entity.pdbx_description
1 polymer ?
#
loop_
_entity_poly.entity_id
_entity_poly.type
_entity_poly.pdbx_seq_one_letter_code
_entity_poly.pdbx_strand_id
1 'polypeptide(L)'
;MAKPILLKSAAELLESIVTGNIPADRQMDSYFRAHRNMGVRDRGFVAETVYGCLRERRLYEHIAGGSLPLDTVAAYLLMHGYSARALEETGFKGDARGMAERTRTLDKNTLPFAVQANLPDWLAERLPAQFGEPEALALALALNQPAPVDLRVNTVKAKREEVQSRLAEEGFPCQPTPYSPVGLRREDRVPLFQTQCFKNGLFEVQDEGSQLLSLMLEPKRQEMVVDFCAGAGGKTLHLGALMANAGTVYAFDVSVKRLERLKPRLKRSGLNNVRTVSISHERDARVQRLKGKIDRVLVDAPCSGTGTLRRNPDIKWRAIDLPELTGNQQRILAAAAGLVKPGGRLVYATCSLLREENDDIVENFLAVHPEFSPIPAGEILARRHVPLTMADAALRLYPHRHRTDSFYAMALERKQS
;
A
#
# COMPACT_ATOMS: atom_id res chain seq x y z
N MET A 1 24.79 18.17 13.23
CA MET A 1 24.07 19.47 13.20
C MET A 1 23.38 19.63 11.85
N ALA A 2 22.11 20.04 11.86
CA ALA A 2 21.42 20.36 10.60
C ALA A 2 22.05 21.62 10.00
N LYS A 3 22.34 21.59 8.72
CA LYS A 3 22.82 22.77 7.99
C LYS A 3 21.61 23.65 7.61
N PRO A 4 21.72 25.00 7.60
CA PRO A 4 20.65 25.91 7.23
C PRO A 4 19.93 25.54 5.93
N ILE A 5 20.70 25.11 4.94
CA ILE A 5 20.21 24.72 3.61
C ILE A 5 19.31 23.48 3.66
N LEU A 6 19.57 22.52 4.58
CA LEU A 6 18.79 21.28 4.68
C LEU A 6 17.42 21.52 5.28
N LEU A 7 17.31 22.46 6.24
CA LEU A 7 16.05 22.88 6.82
C LEU A 7 15.11 23.48 5.74
N LYS A 8 15.65 24.41 4.94
CA LYS A 8 14.93 25.03 3.83
C LYS A 8 14.52 23.99 2.78
N SER A 9 15.46 23.14 2.38
CA SER A 9 15.18 22.07 1.40
C SER A 9 14.07 21.12 1.85
N ALA A 10 14.04 20.75 3.15
CA ALA A 10 12.98 19.93 3.70
C ALA A 10 11.63 20.66 3.68
N ALA A 11 11.60 21.95 4.02
CA ALA A 11 10.40 22.77 4.01
C ALA A 11 9.84 22.96 2.58
N GLU A 12 10.69 23.30 1.62
CA GLU A 12 10.32 23.45 0.20
C GLU A 12 9.74 22.15 -0.38
N LEU A 13 10.39 21.03 -0.08
CA LEU A 13 9.94 19.73 -0.54
C LEU A 13 8.63 19.31 0.14
N LEU A 14 8.47 19.57 1.45
CA LEU A 14 7.21 19.33 2.19
C LEU A 14 6.06 20.14 1.58
N GLU A 15 6.26 21.42 1.34
CA GLU A 15 5.29 22.31 0.70
C GLU A 15 4.87 21.79 -0.67
N SER A 16 5.85 21.47 -1.51
CA SER A 16 5.60 20.93 -2.86
C SER A 16 4.79 19.63 -2.83
N ILE A 17 5.04 18.74 -1.86
CA ILE A 17 4.31 17.47 -1.74
C ILE A 17 2.87 17.72 -1.26
N VAL A 18 2.68 18.60 -0.30
CA VAL A 18 1.37 18.86 0.30
C VAL A 18 0.44 19.63 -0.62
N THR A 19 0.99 20.55 -1.41
CA THR A 19 0.22 21.35 -2.38
C THR A 19 0.05 20.66 -3.74
N GLY A 20 0.86 19.64 -4.02
CA GLY A 20 0.88 18.93 -5.31
C GLY A 20 0.08 17.63 -5.28
N ASN A 21 -0.23 17.11 -6.48
CA ASN A 21 -0.90 15.81 -6.68
C ASN A 21 0.08 14.68 -7.09
N ILE A 22 1.39 14.92 -7.02
CA ILE A 22 2.41 13.94 -7.39
C ILE A 22 2.84 13.17 -6.15
N PRO A 23 2.98 11.83 -6.21
CA PRO A 23 3.49 11.02 -5.11
C PRO A 23 4.81 11.54 -4.54
N ALA A 24 4.96 11.50 -3.20
CA ALA A 24 6.12 12.04 -2.50
C ALA A 24 7.44 11.45 -3.00
N ASP A 25 7.48 10.14 -3.26
CA ASP A 25 8.65 9.44 -3.81
C ASP A 25 9.13 10.05 -5.14
N ARG A 26 8.19 10.37 -6.04
CA ARG A 26 8.50 10.97 -7.34
C ARG A 26 8.93 12.42 -7.22
N GLN A 27 8.31 13.17 -6.31
CA GLN A 27 8.72 14.56 -6.05
C GLN A 27 10.12 14.61 -5.46
N MET A 28 10.42 13.74 -4.48
CA MET A 28 11.76 13.60 -3.90
C MET A 28 12.81 13.21 -4.96
N ASP A 29 12.51 12.23 -5.80
CA ASP A 29 13.40 11.84 -6.91
C ASP A 29 13.70 13.00 -7.86
N SER A 30 12.68 13.80 -8.19
CA SER A 30 12.82 14.97 -9.05
C SER A 30 13.66 16.05 -8.37
N TYR A 31 13.37 16.33 -7.10
CA TYR A 31 14.08 17.32 -6.29
C TYR A 31 15.56 16.97 -6.17
N PHE A 32 15.91 15.73 -5.82
CA PHE A 32 17.29 15.31 -5.67
C PHE A 32 18.07 15.24 -7.00
N ARG A 33 17.37 15.03 -8.12
CA ARG A 33 17.99 15.14 -9.45
C ARG A 33 18.33 16.59 -9.82
N ALA A 34 17.50 17.53 -9.39
CA ALA A 34 17.75 18.96 -9.58
C ALA A 34 18.85 19.48 -8.63
N HIS A 35 19.00 18.90 -7.43
CA HIS A 35 19.97 19.31 -6.42
C HIS A 35 21.15 18.31 -6.33
N ARG A 36 21.91 18.17 -7.40
CA ARG A 36 23.01 17.18 -7.52
C ARG A 36 24.17 17.40 -6.55
N ASN A 37 24.31 18.60 -6.01
CA ASN A 37 25.30 18.98 -5.00
C ASN A 37 24.98 18.40 -3.60
N MET A 38 23.78 17.87 -3.36
CA MET A 38 23.44 17.18 -2.11
C MET A 38 24.10 15.81 -2.07
N GLY A 39 24.90 15.57 -1.02
CA GLY A 39 25.47 14.25 -0.73
C GLY A 39 24.41 13.24 -0.24
N VAL A 40 24.79 11.97 -0.21
CA VAL A 40 23.89 10.87 0.21
C VAL A 40 23.33 11.09 1.62
N ARG A 41 24.15 11.54 2.57
CA ARG A 41 23.71 11.82 3.95
C ARG A 41 22.73 12.98 4.02
N ASP A 42 22.98 14.06 3.26
CA ASP A 42 22.09 15.24 3.23
C ASP A 42 20.73 14.87 2.61
N ARG A 43 20.72 14.08 1.53
CA ARG A 43 19.49 13.53 0.93
C ARG A 43 18.72 12.64 1.90
N GLY A 44 19.41 11.76 2.63
CA GLY A 44 18.82 10.92 3.67
C GLY A 44 18.13 11.76 4.75
N PHE A 45 18.82 12.78 5.28
CA PHE A 45 18.27 13.70 6.27
C PHE A 45 17.01 14.42 5.78
N VAL A 46 17.05 15.00 4.56
CA VAL A 46 15.89 15.70 3.99
C VAL A 46 14.72 14.73 3.78
N ALA A 47 14.97 13.56 3.23
CA ALA A 47 13.92 12.56 3.01
C ALA A 47 13.28 12.09 4.32
N GLU A 48 14.08 11.76 5.34
CA GLU A 48 13.60 11.35 6.67
C GLU A 48 12.77 12.44 7.33
N THR A 49 13.26 13.69 7.29
CA THR A 49 12.55 14.85 7.83
C THR A 49 11.19 15.05 7.15
N VAL A 50 11.15 15.02 5.82
CA VAL A 50 9.91 15.21 5.06
C VAL A 50 8.92 14.07 5.31
N TYR A 51 9.36 12.82 5.29
CA TYR A 51 8.47 11.69 5.61
C TYR A 51 7.99 11.72 7.06
N GLY A 52 8.84 12.14 8.01
CA GLY A 52 8.45 12.33 9.40
C GLY A 52 7.38 13.42 9.53
N CYS A 53 7.58 14.57 8.90
CA CYS A 53 6.58 15.64 8.86
C CYS A 53 5.25 15.17 8.23
N LEU A 54 5.28 14.44 7.11
CA LEU A 54 4.07 13.92 6.49
C LEU A 54 3.30 12.92 7.39
N ARG A 55 4.00 12.15 8.22
CA ARG A 55 3.38 11.18 9.13
C ARG A 55 2.61 11.84 10.26
N GLU A 56 3.21 12.83 10.90
CA GLU A 56 2.66 13.45 12.12
C GLU A 56 2.45 14.97 11.94
N ARG A 57 2.08 15.39 10.75
CA ARG A 57 1.95 16.79 10.36
C ARG A 57 1.08 17.60 11.32
N ARG A 58 -0.10 17.10 11.70
CA ARG A 58 -1.02 17.80 12.62
C ARG A 58 -0.38 18.08 13.97
N LEU A 59 0.41 17.12 14.49
CA LEU A 59 1.12 17.28 15.74
C LEU A 59 2.17 18.38 15.63
N TYR A 60 2.96 18.38 14.56
CA TYR A 60 3.99 19.40 14.37
C TYR A 60 3.41 20.78 14.08
N GLU A 61 2.33 20.87 13.34
CA GLU A 61 1.56 22.13 13.15
C GLU A 61 1.00 22.65 14.47
N HIS A 62 0.50 21.76 15.34
CA HIS A 62 0.04 22.14 16.69
C HIS A 62 1.19 22.68 17.55
N ILE A 63 2.34 22.04 17.57
CA ILE A 63 3.55 22.51 18.27
C ILE A 63 4.03 23.84 17.68
N ALA A 64 4.02 23.96 16.37
CA ALA A 64 4.43 25.19 15.68
C ALA A 64 3.49 26.37 15.94
N GLY A 65 2.21 26.11 16.25
CA GLY A 65 1.16 27.13 16.35
C GLY A 65 0.70 27.63 14.98
N GLY A 66 0.96 26.86 13.91
CA GLY A 66 0.59 27.21 12.54
C GLY A 66 1.04 26.16 11.54
N SER A 67 0.71 26.35 10.26
CA SER A 67 0.93 25.37 9.18
C SER A 67 2.05 25.76 8.21
N LEU A 68 2.93 26.70 8.57
CA LEU A 68 4.07 27.05 7.71
C LEU A 68 5.04 25.87 7.61
N PRO A 69 5.44 25.44 6.41
CA PRO A 69 6.29 24.26 6.23
C PRO A 69 7.61 24.32 7.00
N LEU A 70 8.23 25.50 7.07
CA LEU A 70 9.48 25.69 7.80
C LEU A 70 9.30 25.50 9.31
N ASP A 71 8.18 25.98 9.88
CA ASP A 71 7.87 25.84 11.30
C ASP A 71 7.48 24.37 11.62
N THR A 72 6.75 23.70 10.72
CA THR A 72 6.45 22.28 10.83
C THR A 72 7.73 21.43 10.86
N VAL A 73 8.71 21.74 10.00
CA VAL A 73 10.02 21.06 9.98
C VAL A 73 10.79 21.36 11.25
N ALA A 74 10.76 22.60 11.76
CA ALA A 74 11.40 22.98 13.02
C ALA A 74 10.81 22.21 14.21
N ALA A 75 9.48 22.12 14.30
CA ALA A 75 8.79 21.34 15.34
C ALA A 75 9.14 19.85 15.28
N TYR A 76 9.21 19.26 14.07
CA TYR A 76 9.71 17.90 13.87
C TYR A 76 11.12 17.72 14.46
N LEU A 77 12.05 18.61 14.14
CA LEU A 77 13.44 18.51 14.62
C LEU A 77 13.53 18.63 16.16
N LEU A 78 12.75 19.53 16.77
CA LEU A 78 12.68 19.65 18.23
C LEU A 78 12.17 18.34 18.88
N MET A 79 11.14 17.72 18.33
CA MET A 79 10.63 16.42 18.79
C MET A 79 11.64 15.29 18.62
N HIS A 80 12.62 15.46 17.71
CA HIS A 80 13.67 14.48 17.42
C HIS A 80 15.04 14.85 18.02
N GLY A 81 15.04 15.65 19.12
CA GLY A 81 16.22 15.89 19.95
C GLY A 81 17.08 17.09 19.55
N TYR A 82 16.65 17.90 18.60
CA TYR A 82 17.32 19.18 18.33
C TYR A 82 16.94 20.20 19.43
N SER A 83 17.89 21.03 19.84
CA SER A 83 17.60 22.11 20.77
C SER A 83 17.13 23.37 20.03
N ALA A 84 16.40 24.26 20.73
CA ALA A 84 16.01 25.56 20.19
C ALA A 84 17.25 26.35 19.71
N ARG A 85 18.34 26.32 20.48
CA ARG A 85 19.61 26.95 20.11
C ARG A 85 20.18 26.39 18.80
N ALA A 86 20.15 25.08 18.62
CA ALA A 86 20.64 24.45 17.39
C ALA A 86 19.81 24.88 16.16
N LEU A 87 18.51 25.11 16.32
CA LEU A 87 17.66 25.68 15.27
C LEU A 87 17.98 27.16 15.00
N GLU A 88 18.14 27.98 16.04
CA GLU A 88 18.54 29.38 15.90
C GLU A 88 19.88 29.51 15.16
N GLU A 89 20.86 28.64 15.45
CA GLU A 89 22.16 28.58 14.74
C GLU A 89 22.03 28.21 13.25
N THR A 90 20.93 27.56 12.82
CA THR A 90 20.63 27.36 11.39
C THR A 90 20.07 28.60 10.69
N GLY A 91 19.87 29.71 11.41
CA GLY A 91 19.22 30.91 10.89
C GLY A 91 17.68 30.81 10.84
N PHE A 92 17.10 29.87 11.54
CA PHE A 92 15.65 29.80 11.75
C PHE A 92 15.18 31.03 12.53
N LYS A 93 14.18 31.73 12.00
CA LYS A 93 13.67 32.98 12.56
C LYS A 93 12.32 32.85 13.27
N GLY A 94 11.77 31.62 13.34
CA GLY A 94 10.52 31.35 14.05
C GLY A 94 10.73 31.24 15.56
N ASP A 95 9.64 30.95 16.29
CA ASP A 95 9.61 30.80 17.74
C ASP A 95 10.20 29.46 18.21
N ALA A 96 11.50 29.24 18.04
CA ALA A 96 12.17 27.99 18.41
C ALA A 96 12.03 27.66 19.91
N ARG A 97 12.07 28.68 20.79
CA ARG A 97 11.98 28.49 22.26
C ARG A 97 10.57 28.17 22.70
N GLY A 98 9.57 28.88 22.20
CA GLY A 98 8.17 28.58 22.50
C GLY A 98 7.75 27.21 21.96
N MET A 99 8.21 26.82 20.75
CA MET A 99 8.00 25.45 20.24
C MET A 99 8.66 24.39 21.13
N ALA A 100 9.88 24.61 21.61
CA ALA A 100 10.57 23.69 22.50
C ALA A 100 9.83 23.56 23.85
N GLU A 101 9.26 24.66 24.37
CA GLU A 101 8.46 24.63 25.60
C GLU A 101 7.16 23.86 25.37
N ARG A 102 6.43 24.14 24.28
CA ARG A 102 5.22 23.39 23.90
C ARG A 102 5.51 21.89 23.71
N THR A 103 6.67 21.55 23.14
CA THR A 103 7.12 20.15 23.00
C THR A 103 7.33 19.47 24.36
N ARG A 104 7.91 20.18 25.33
CA ARG A 104 8.21 19.66 26.68
C ARG A 104 6.95 19.46 27.52
N THR A 105 5.98 20.34 27.39
CA THR A 105 4.73 20.33 28.17
C THR A 105 3.59 19.56 27.47
N LEU A 106 3.84 18.96 26.31
CA LEU A 106 2.84 18.30 25.49
C LEU A 106 2.26 17.06 26.17
N ASP A 107 0.98 17.08 26.49
CA ASP A 107 0.21 15.87 26.80
C ASP A 107 -0.63 15.47 25.58
N LYS A 108 -0.21 14.41 24.90
CA LYS A 108 -0.89 13.93 23.70
C LYS A 108 -2.33 13.50 23.95
N ASN A 109 -2.66 13.06 25.18
CA ASN A 109 -4.00 12.56 25.51
C ASN A 109 -5.06 13.65 25.61
N THR A 110 -4.64 14.91 25.80
CA THR A 110 -5.55 16.07 25.87
C THR A 110 -5.79 16.75 24.52
N LEU A 111 -5.11 16.29 23.47
CA LEU A 111 -5.24 16.90 22.14
C LEU A 111 -6.54 16.47 21.45
N PRO A 112 -7.06 17.29 20.51
CA PRO A 112 -8.17 16.88 19.65
C PRO A 112 -7.83 15.59 18.87
N PHE A 113 -8.83 14.74 18.62
CA PHE A 113 -8.65 13.46 17.92
C PHE A 113 -7.84 13.57 16.61
N ALA A 114 -8.14 14.56 15.77
CA ALA A 114 -7.43 14.76 14.51
C ALA A 114 -5.92 14.99 14.69
N VAL A 115 -5.53 15.65 15.80
CA VAL A 115 -4.11 15.88 16.14
C VAL A 115 -3.47 14.62 16.73
N GLN A 116 -4.16 13.94 17.66
CA GLN A 116 -3.69 12.65 18.21
C GLN A 116 -3.47 11.62 17.11
N ALA A 117 -4.44 11.47 16.23
CA ALA A 117 -4.46 10.53 15.11
C ALA A 117 -3.54 10.97 13.94
N ASN A 118 -3.12 12.23 13.91
CA ASN A 118 -2.40 12.83 12.77
C ASN A 118 -3.14 12.65 11.43
N LEU A 119 -4.43 12.93 11.41
CA LEU A 119 -5.29 12.77 10.26
C LEU A 119 -5.83 14.13 9.75
N PRO A 120 -6.03 14.31 8.45
CA PRO A 120 -6.81 15.43 7.92
C PRO A 120 -8.28 15.29 8.36
N ASP A 121 -9.01 16.41 8.35
CA ASP A 121 -10.38 16.48 8.91
C ASP A 121 -11.30 15.43 8.29
N TRP A 122 -11.24 15.26 6.97
CA TRP A 122 -12.09 14.29 6.25
C TRP A 122 -11.89 12.82 6.68
N LEU A 123 -10.68 12.42 7.10
CA LEU A 123 -10.42 11.09 7.67
C LEU A 123 -10.72 11.05 9.16
N ALA A 124 -10.45 12.15 9.89
CA ALA A 124 -10.71 12.25 11.30
C ALA A 124 -12.21 12.20 11.65
N GLU A 125 -13.07 12.57 10.72
CA GLU A 125 -14.52 12.43 10.84
C GLU A 125 -14.98 11.01 10.49
N ARG A 126 -14.47 10.42 9.38
CA ARG A 126 -14.92 9.12 8.88
C ARG A 126 -14.48 7.93 9.71
N LEU A 127 -13.21 7.90 10.14
CA LEU A 127 -12.70 6.71 10.83
C LEU A 127 -13.38 6.48 12.18
N PRO A 128 -13.61 7.49 13.06
CA PRO A 128 -14.39 7.27 14.28
C PRO A 128 -15.84 6.88 14.02
N ALA A 129 -16.48 7.41 12.98
CA ALA A 129 -17.84 7.04 12.59
C ALA A 129 -17.92 5.55 12.12
N GLN A 130 -16.87 5.04 11.48
CA GLN A 130 -16.83 3.67 10.95
C GLN A 130 -16.37 2.64 12.00
N PHE A 131 -15.40 2.98 12.87
CA PHE A 131 -14.74 2.03 13.77
C PHE A 131 -15.03 2.29 15.26
N GLY A 132 -15.62 3.42 15.61
CA GLY A 132 -15.59 3.97 16.97
C GLY A 132 -14.26 4.64 17.30
N GLU A 133 -14.27 5.66 18.15
CA GLU A 133 -13.10 6.51 18.42
C GLU A 133 -11.88 5.73 18.96
N PRO A 134 -11.99 4.80 19.94
CA PRO A 134 -10.83 4.06 20.44
C PRO A 134 -10.14 3.22 19.38
N GLU A 135 -10.90 2.52 18.55
CA GLU A 135 -10.37 1.67 17.49
C GLU A 135 -9.78 2.51 16.35
N ALA A 136 -10.44 3.62 15.99
CA ALA A 136 -9.96 4.56 14.98
C ALA A 136 -8.62 5.19 15.41
N LEU A 137 -8.45 5.51 16.70
CA LEU A 137 -7.19 6.03 17.22
C LEU A 137 -6.09 4.96 17.16
N ALA A 138 -6.36 3.74 17.62
CA ALA A 138 -5.40 2.64 17.55
C ALA A 138 -4.95 2.35 16.11
N LEU A 139 -5.89 2.34 15.17
CA LEU A 139 -5.62 2.20 13.74
C LEU A 139 -4.76 3.36 13.21
N ALA A 140 -5.12 4.60 13.50
CA ALA A 140 -4.39 5.78 13.04
C ALA A 140 -2.96 5.83 13.58
N LEU A 141 -2.75 5.52 14.86
CA LEU A 141 -1.43 5.42 15.46
C LEU A 141 -0.57 4.35 14.77
N ALA A 142 -1.14 3.18 14.48
CA ALA A 142 -0.42 2.14 13.75
C ALA A 142 -0.11 2.53 12.29
N LEU A 143 -1.01 3.28 11.63
CA LEU A 143 -0.79 3.82 10.28
C LEU A 143 0.33 4.89 10.24
N ASN A 144 0.63 5.52 11.35
CA ASN A 144 1.73 6.48 11.46
C ASN A 144 3.10 5.81 11.72
N GLN A 145 3.14 4.52 12.03
CA GLN A 145 4.39 3.79 12.20
C GLN A 145 5.00 3.38 10.84
N PRO A 146 6.32 3.30 10.71
CA PRO A 146 6.96 2.71 9.54
C PRO A 146 6.51 1.25 9.33
N ALA A 147 6.28 0.87 8.08
CA ALA A 147 5.96 -0.50 7.74
C ALA A 147 7.22 -1.38 7.66
N PRO A 148 7.15 -2.64 8.10
CA PRO A 148 8.20 -3.61 7.85
C PRO A 148 8.37 -3.89 6.35
N VAL A 149 9.44 -4.60 6.00
CA VAL A 149 9.68 -5.05 4.63
C VAL A 149 9.28 -6.52 4.53
N ASP A 150 8.19 -6.78 3.82
CA ASP A 150 7.74 -8.14 3.55
C ASP A 150 8.19 -8.60 2.16
N LEU A 151 8.62 -9.84 2.09
CA LEU A 151 9.05 -10.52 0.89
C LEU A 151 8.07 -11.66 0.59
N ARG A 152 7.73 -11.82 -0.66
CA ARG A 152 7.01 -12.98 -1.15
C ARG A 152 7.97 -13.88 -1.92
N VAL A 153 8.17 -15.08 -1.45
CA VAL A 153 8.99 -16.10 -2.12
C VAL A 153 8.35 -16.53 -3.44
N ASN A 154 9.17 -16.69 -4.46
CA ASN A 154 8.77 -17.24 -5.75
C ASN A 154 8.80 -18.76 -5.70
N THR A 155 7.66 -19.37 -5.43
CA THR A 155 7.51 -20.82 -5.23
C THR A 155 7.79 -21.68 -6.48
N VAL A 156 7.90 -21.05 -7.66
CA VAL A 156 8.35 -21.76 -8.88
C VAL A 156 9.84 -22.03 -8.85
N LYS A 157 10.61 -21.24 -8.10
CA LYS A 157 12.08 -21.32 -8.06
C LYS A 157 12.65 -21.91 -6.78
N ALA A 158 12.00 -21.67 -5.63
CA ALA A 158 12.54 -22.11 -4.34
C ALA A 158 11.42 -22.21 -3.28
N LYS A 159 11.67 -22.97 -2.23
CA LYS A 159 10.86 -23.02 -1.02
C LYS A 159 11.18 -21.82 -0.11
N ARG A 160 10.24 -21.46 0.78
CA ARG A 160 10.42 -20.33 1.69
C ARG A 160 11.64 -20.49 2.60
N GLU A 161 11.81 -21.68 3.16
CA GLU A 161 12.89 -22.04 4.09
C GLU A 161 14.27 -21.94 3.42
N GLU A 162 14.35 -22.33 2.14
CA GLU A 162 15.56 -22.21 1.34
C GLU A 162 15.95 -20.75 1.08
N VAL A 163 14.98 -19.91 0.72
CA VAL A 163 15.22 -18.48 0.53
C VAL A 163 15.59 -17.79 1.84
N GLN A 164 14.97 -18.20 2.94
CA GLN A 164 15.29 -17.70 4.28
C GLN A 164 16.75 -17.98 4.65
N SER A 165 17.22 -19.23 4.46
CA SER A 165 18.61 -19.63 4.74
C SER A 165 19.60 -18.86 3.85
N ARG A 166 19.34 -18.77 2.55
CA ARG A 166 20.21 -18.05 1.61
C ARG A 166 20.32 -16.56 1.93
N LEU A 167 19.20 -15.93 2.31
CA LEU A 167 19.22 -14.52 2.73
C LEU A 167 20.02 -14.32 4.02
N ALA A 168 19.96 -15.26 4.96
CA ALA A 168 20.77 -15.20 6.18
C ALA A 168 22.28 -15.35 5.86
N GLU A 169 22.67 -16.24 4.95
CA GLU A 169 24.04 -16.40 4.46
C GLU A 169 24.56 -15.13 3.75
N GLU A 170 23.67 -14.41 3.04
CA GLU A 170 24.00 -13.11 2.44
C GLU A 170 24.05 -11.95 3.44
N GLY A 171 23.79 -12.19 4.75
CA GLY A 171 23.76 -11.16 5.81
C GLY A 171 22.43 -10.44 5.99
N PHE A 172 21.35 -10.96 5.40
CA PHE A 172 20.01 -10.38 5.45
C PHE A 172 18.98 -11.34 6.08
N PRO A 173 19.13 -11.77 7.35
CA PRO A 173 18.21 -12.70 7.98
C PRO A 173 16.78 -12.15 8.01
N CYS A 174 15.81 -12.99 7.64
CA CYS A 174 14.39 -12.70 7.66
C CYS A 174 13.63 -13.74 8.47
N GLN A 175 12.44 -13.38 8.98
CA GLN A 175 11.55 -14.30 9.68
C GLN A 175 10.33 -14.63 8.81
N PRO A 176 9.73 -15.81 8.93
CA PRO A 176 8.44 -16.08 8.31
C PRO A 176 7.39 -15.06 8.75
N THR A 177 6.55 -14.62 7.81
CA THR A 177 5.37 -13.82 8.16
C THR A 177 4.31 -14.68 8.84
N PRO A 178 3.45 -14.09 9.72
CA PRO A 178 2.48 -14.87 10.50
C PRO A 178 1.39 -15.55 9.65
N TYR A 179 1.02 -14.99 8.52
CA TYR A 179 -0.16 -15.45 7.77
C TYR A 179 0.18 -16.06 6.40
N SER A 180 1.07 -15.41 5.64
CA SER A 180 1.38 -15.89 4.30
C SER A 180 2.29 -17.12 4.33
N PRO A 181 1.90 -18.24 3.71
CA PRO A 181 2.74 -19.46 3.65
C PRO A 181 4.05 -19.26 2.88
N VAL A 182 4.15 -18.18 2.12
CA VAL A 182 5.32 -17.86 1.27
C VAL A 182 5.98 -16.53 1.66
N GLY A 183 5.53 -15.93 2.78
CA GLY A 183 6.00 -14.64 3.25
C GLY A 183 7.23 -14.73 4.13
N LEU A 184 8.16 -13.78 3.97
CA LEU A 184 9.26 -13.50 4.87
C LEU A 184 9.22 -12.02 5.26
N ARG A 185 9.59 -11.67 6.50
CA ARG A 185 9.56 -10.30 7.04
C ARG A 185 10.88 -9.87 7.59
N ARG A 186 11.17 -8.60 7.38
CA ARG A 186 12.27 -7.88 8.01
C ARG A 186 11.76 -6.54 8.55
N GLU A 187 12.17 -6.17 9.75
CA GLU A 187 11.71 -4.91 10.39
C GLU A 187 12.47 -3.70 9.84
N ASP A 188 13.74 -3.86 9.51
CA ASP A 188 14.61 -2.79 9.02
C ASP A 188 14.70 -2.74 7.50
N ARG A 189 14.95 -1.54 6.97
CA ARG A 189 15.19 -1.33 5.55
C ARG A 189 16.66 -1.54 5.23
N VAL A 190 16.93 -2.50 4.36
CA VAL A 190 18.26 -2.87 3.91
C VAL A 190 18.28 -3.01 2.37
N PRO A 191 19.44 -2.99 1.72
CA PRO A 191 19.55 -3.02 0.27
C PRO A 191 19.29 -4.42 -0.34
N LEU A 192 18.13 -5.00 -0.08
CA LEU A 192 17.74 -6.35 -0.54
C LEU A 192 17.84 -6.55 -2.05
N PHE A 193 17.68 -5.48 -2.83
CA PHE A 193 17.80 -5.54 -4.30
C PHE A 193 19.22 -5.84 -4.80
N GLN A 194 20.22 -5.76 -3.93
CA GLN A 194 21.62 -6.10 -4.23
C GLN A 194 21.93 -7.59 -4.02
N THR A 195 21.07 -8.32 -3.28
CA THR A 195 21.24 -9.74 -2.98
C THR A 195 21.22 -10.62 -4.24
N GLN A 196 21.91 -11.75 -4.20
CA GLN A 196 21.83 -12.76 -5.27
C GLN A 196 20.43 -13.40 -5.28
N CYS A 197 19.82 -13.59 -4.11
CA CYS A 197 18.44 -14.05 -4.00
C CYS A 197 17.48 -13.18 -4.83
N PHE A 198 17.59 -11.84 -4.75
CA PHE A 198 16.76 -10.94 -5.55
C PHE A 198 17.11 -11.00 -7.05
N LYS A 199 18.39 -10.93 -7.40
CA LYS A 199 18.86 -10.96 -8.80
C LYS A 199 18.42 -12.27 -9.50
N ASN A 200 18.42 -13.38 -8.77
CA ASN A 200 17.95 -14.68 -9.25
C ASN A 200 16.43 -14.84 -9.26
N GLY A 201 15.67 -13.83 -8.78
CA GLY A 201 14.21 -13.81 -8.78
C GLY A 201 13.58 -14.82 -7.81
N LEU A 202 14.24 -15.09 -6.68
CA LEU A 202 13.75 -16.00 -5.66
C LEU A 202 12.66 -15.36 -4.80
N PHE A 203 12.56 -14.02 -4.78
CA PHE A 203 11.51 -13.29 -4.09
C PHE A 203 11.16 -11.98 -4.79
N GLU A 204 10.00 -11.42 -4.40
CA GLU A 204 9.54 -10.07 -4.68
C GLU A 204 9.23 -9.35 -3.37
N VAL A 205 9.46 -8.03 -3.31
CA VAL A 205 9.00 -7.20 -2.18
C VAL A 205 7.51 -6.98 -2.33
N GLN A 206 6.73 -7.46 -1.35
CA GLN A 206 5.27 -7.32 -1.33
C GLN A 206 4.76 -7.48 0.10
N ASP A 207 3.95 -6.50 0.57
CA ASP A 207 3.27 -6.58 1.87
C ASP A 207 2.52 -7.90 2.04
N GLU A 208 2.55 -8.47 3.24
CA GLU A 208 1.91 -9.76 3.53
C GLU A 208 0.41 -9.75 3.23
N GLY A 209 -0.30 -8.67 3.59
CA GLY A 209 -1.72 -8.52 3.28
C GLY A 209 -1.99 -8.56 1.78
N SER A 210 -1.16 -7.91 0.97
CA SER A 210 -1.25 -7.98 -0.50
C SER A 210 -0.98 -9.39 -1.04
N GLN A 211 -0.18 -10.21 -0.35
CA GLN A 211 0.01 -11.63 -0.71
C GLN A 211 -1.28 -12.42 -0.47
N LEU A 212 -1.98 -12.17 0.64
CA LEU A 212 -3.25 -12.85 0.98
C LEU A 212 -4.34 -12.57 -0.05
N LEU A 213 -4.39 -11.38 -0.65
CA LEU A 213 -5.36 -11.06 -1.72
C LEU A 213 -5.28 -12.03 -2.90
N SER A 214 -4.07 -12.43 -3.29
CA SER A 214 -3.89 -13.42 -4.37
C SER A 214 -4.35 -14.82 -3.95
N LEU A 215 -4.24 -15.16 -2.66
CA LEU A 215 -4.73 -16.44 -2.12
C LEU A 215 -6.25 -16.52 -2.11
N MET A 216 -6.94 -15.39 -1.92
CA MET A 216 -8.42 -15.32 -2.00
C MET A 216 -8.96 -15.78 -3.34
N LEU A 217 -8.20 -15.63 -4.41
CA LEU A 217 -8.61 -16.06 -5.74
C LEU A 217 -8.53 -17.58 -5.92
N GLU A 218 -7.66 -18.28 -5.20
CA GLU A 218 -7.39 -19.74 -5.31
C GLU A 218 -7.21 -20.22 -6.77
N PRO A 219 -6.31 -19.62 -7.56
CA PRO A 219 -6.12 -20.03 -8.94
C PRO A 219 -5.56 -21.46 -9.01
N LYS A 220 -6.02 -22.24 -10.00
CA LYS A 220 -5.59 -23.63 -10.23
C LYS A 220 -4.71 -23.73 -11.46
N ARG A 221 -3.91 -24.79 -11.54
CA ARG A 221 -3.12 -25.08 -12.73
C ARG A 221 -4.02 -25.20 -13.96
N GLN A 222 -3.52 -24.70 -15.10
CA GLN A 222 -4.19 -24.72 -16.41
C GLN A 222 -5.43 -23.82 -16.55
N GLU A 223 -5.85 -23.10 -15.50
CA GLU A 223 -6.92 -22.12 -15.60
C GLU A 223 -6.54 -20.89 -16.41
N MET A 224 -7.55 -20.17 -16.89
CA MET A 224 -7.43 -18.83 -17.45
C MET A 224 -7.77 -17.82 -16.36
N VAL A 225 -6.81 -17.00 -15.99
CA VAL A 225 -6.92 -16.02 -14.92
C VAL A 225 -6.73 -14.60 -15.47
N VAL A 226 -7.48 -13.64 -14.94
CA VAL A 226 -7.29 -12.21 -15.24
C VAL A 226 -6.93 -11.45 -13.96
N ASP A 227 -5.86 -10.68 -14.01
CA ASP A 227 -5.56 -9.58 -13.09
C ASP A 227 -5.98 -8.29 -13.81
N PHE A 228 -7.13 -7.74 -13.42
CA PHE A 228 -7.82 -6.70 -14.19
C PHE A 228 -7.18 -5.31 -14.03
N CYS A 229 -6.47 -5.07 -12.92
CA CYS A 229 -5.75 -3.83 -12.61
C CYS A 229 -4.32 -4.15 -12.20
N ALA A 230 -3.56 -4.80 -13.09
CA ALA A 230 -2.31 -5.46 -12.77
C ALA A 230 -1.19 -4.52 -12.27
N GLY A 231 -1.22 -3.26 -12.61
CA GLY A 231 -0.21 -2.29 -12.22
C GLY A 231 1.20 -2.71 -12.65
N ALA A 232 2.13 -2.75 -11.69
CA ALA A 232 3.49 -3.24 -11.90
C ALA A 232 3.63 -4.76 -11.68
N GLY A 233 2.52 -5.49 -11.56
CA GLY A 233 2.48 -6.96 -11.59
C GLY A 233 2.76 -7.68 -10.27
N GLY A 234 2.66 -7.01 -9.13
CA GLY A 234 2.90 -7.66 -7.84
C GLY A 234 2.02 -8.89 -7.62
N LYS A 235 0.70 -8.73 -7.78
CA LYS A 235 -0.30 -9.81 -7.68
C LYS A 235 -0.26 -10.73 -8.90
N THR A 236 -0.09 -10.19 -10.11
CA THR A 236 0.09 -10.98 -11.36
C THR A 236 1.15 -12.06 -11.21
N LEU A 237 2.35 -11.70 -10.72
CA LEU A 237 3.45 -12.64 -10.52
C LEU A 237 3.13 -13.69 -9.45
N HIS A 238 2.36 -13.31 -8.43
CA HIS A 238 1.90 -14.28 -7.43
C HIS A 238 0.90 -15.28 -8.02
N LEU A 239 -0.08 -14.80 -8.78
CA LEU A 239 -1.05 -15.66 -9.46
C LEU A 239 -0.35 -16.65 -10.40
N GLY A 240 0.61 -16.17 -11.22
CA GLY A 240 1.40 -17.06 -12.09
C GLY A 240 2.17 -18.13 -11.33
N ALA A 241 2.73 -17.80 -10.17
CA ALA A 241 3.42 -18.74 -9.29
C ALA A 241 2.46 -19.74 -8.61
N LEU A 242 1.31 -19.27 -8.12
CA LEU A 242 0.27 -20.14 -7.53
C LEU A 242 -0.27 -21.17 -8.53
N MET A 243 -0.29 -20.83 -9.81
CA MET A 243 -0.64 -21.74 -10.91
C MET A 243 0.53 -22.68 -11.30
N ALA A 244 1.64 -22.65 -10.57
CA ALA A 244 2.86 -23.41 -10.89
C ALA A 244 3.33 -23.17 -12.34
N ASN A 245 3.26 -21.92 -12.81
CA ASN A 245 3.65 -21.49 -14.17
C ASN A 245 2.91 -22.22 -15.29
N ALA A 246 1.66 -22.69 -15.06
CA ALA A 246 0.81 -23.36 -16.04
C ALA A 246 -0.49 -22.57 -16.27
N GLY A 247 -1.16 -22.80 -17.40
CA GLY A 247 -2.35 -22.00 -17.78
C GLY A 247 -1.98 -20.62 -18.31
N THR A 248 -2.88 -19.63 -18.14
CA THR A 248 -2.63 -18.26 -18.62
C THR A 248 -3.12 -17.23 -17.63
N VAL A 249 -2.26 -16.25 -17.30
CA VAL A 249 -2.64 -15.05 -16.54
C VAL A 249 -2.62 -13.85 -17.49
N TYR A 250 -3.77 -13.25 -17.73
CA TYR A 250 -3.88 -11.96 -18.43
C TYR A 250 -3.71 -10.83 -17.43
N ALA A 251 -2.70 -10.00 -17.62
CA ALA A 251 -2.42 -8.81 -16.81
C ALA A 251 -2.91 -7.57 -17.56
N PHE A 252 -4.09 -7.07 -17.21
CA PHE A 252 -4.68 -5.86 -17.80
C PHE A 252 -4.33 -4.63 -16.98
N ASP A 253 -4.00 -3.54 -17.65
CA ASP A 253 -3.89 -2.22 -17.04
C ASP A 253 -4.06 -1.14 -18.13
N VAL A 254 -4.64 0.00 -17.75
CA VAL A 254 -4.76 1.17 -18.64
C VAL A 254 -3.42 1.89 -18.79
N SER A 255 -2.50 1.70 -17.87
CA SER A 255 -1.19 2.35 -17.88
C SER A 255 -0.11 1.48 -18.52
N VAL A 256 0.21 1.76 -19.77
CA VAL A 256 1.36 1.15 -20.48
C VAL A 256 2.63 1.24 -19.63
N LYS A 257 2.88 2.40 -18.99
CA LYS A 257 4.07 2.63 -18.16
C LYS A 257 4.14 1.69 -16.95
N ARG A 258 3.01 1.30 -16.36
CA ARG A 258 2.97 0.33 -15.26
C ARG A 258 3.28 -1.07 -15.79
N LEU A 259 2.69 -1.48 -16.89
CA LEU A 259 2.96 -2.77 -17.54
C LEU A 259 4.42 -2.91 -18.01
N GLU A 260 5.04 -1.83 -18.47
CA GLU A 260 6.47 -1.85 -18.79
C GLU A 260 7.35 -2.17 -17.56
N ARG A 261 6.96 -1.75 -16.36
CA ARG A 261 7.65 -2.12 -15.12
C ARG A 261 7.49 -3.59 -14.74
N LEU A 262 6.43 -4.25 -15.20
CA LEU A 262 6.23 -5.68 -15.01
C LEU A 262 7.22 -6.52 -15.84
N LYS A 263 7.59 -6.10 -17.04
CA LYS A 263 8.46 -6.89 -17.95
C LYS A 263 9.78 -7.36 -17.32
N PRO A 264 10.62 -6.50 -16.72
CA PRO A 264 11.86 -6.94 -16.09
C PRO A 264 11.63 -7.87 -14.89
N ARG A 265 10.54 -7.66 -14.14
CA ARG A 265 10.15 -8.52 -13.02
C ARG A 265 9.72 -9.90 -13.51
N LEU A 266 8.95 -9.96 -14.59
CA LEU A 266 8.51 -11.18 -15.24
C LEU A 266 9.72 -12.00 -15.73
N LYS A 267 10.68 -11.34 -16.42
CA LYS A 267 11.93 -11.98 -16.83
C LYS A 267 12.71 -12.56 -15.64
N ARG A 268 12.84 -11.79 -14.55
CA ARG A 268 13.55 -12.22 -13.34
C ARG A 268 12.83 -13.38 -12.65
N SER A 269 11.49 -13.37 -12.61
CA SER A 269 10.69 -14.41 -11.97
C SER A 269 10.78 -15.77 -12.67
N GLY A 270 11.07 -15.80 -13.97
CA GLY A 270 11.07 -17.01 -14.79
C GLY A 270 9.68 -17.53 -15.16
N LEU A 271 8.62 -16.74 -14.90
CA LEU A 271 7.26 -17.07 -15.31
C LEU A 271 7.08 -16.82 -16.83
N ASN A 272 6.43 -17.74 -17.50
CA ASN A 272 6.11 -17.65 -18.94
C ASN A 272 4.59 -17.75 -19.23
N ASN A 273 3.77 -17.94 -18.19
CA ASN A 273 2.32 -18.04 -18.27
C ASN A 273 1.59 -16.69 -18.15
N VAL A 274 2.30 -15.56 -18.15
CA VAL A 274 1.72 -14.20 -18.01
C VAL A 274 1.72 -13.48 -19.35
N ARG A 275 0.57 -12.89 -19.70
CA ARG A 275 0.36 -12.06 -20.89
C ARG A 275 -0.04 -10.65 -20.48
N THR A 276 0.83 -9.68 -20.71
CA THR A 276 0.54 -8.27 -20.44
C THR A 276 -0.28 -7.67 -21.60
N VAL A 277 -1.39 -7.02 -21.26
CA VAL A 277 -2.29 -6.41 -22.24
C VAL A 277 -2.68 -5.01 -21.76
N SER A 278 -2.22 -4.00 -22.48
CA SER A 278 -2.70 -2.63 -22.25
C SER A 278 -4.11 -2.48 -22.82
N ILE A 279 -5.02 -1.96 -22.01
CA ILE A 279 -6.42 -1.67 -22.38
C ILE A 279 -6.66 -0.16 -22.31
N SER A 280 -7.58 0.36 -23.10
CA SER A 280 -7.91 1.79 -23.08
C SER A 280 -8.88 2.16 -21.95
N HIS A 281 -9.79 1.25 -21.62
CA HIS A 281 -10.77 1.35 -20.54
C HIS A 281 -11.34 -0.05 -20.24
N GLU A 282 -12.20 -0.17 -19.24
CA GLU A 282 -12.78 -1.44 -18.79
C GLU A 282 -13.62 -2.19 -19.83
N ARG A 283 -14.10 -1.48 -20.87
CA ARG A 283 -14.89 -2.05 -21.98
C ARG A 283 -14.10 -2.23 -23.28
N ASP A 284 -12.77 -2.21 -23.23
CA ASP A 284 -11.90 -2.41 -24.40
C ASP A 284 -12.25 -3.72 -25.13
N ALA A 285 -12.14 -3.74 -26.45
CA ALA A 285 -12.43 -4.91 -27.29
C ALA A 285 -11.62 -6.16 -26.88
N ARG A 286 -10.40 -5.97 -26.35
CA ARG A 286 -9.55 -7.05 -25.84
C ARG A 286 -10.16 -7.70 -24.59
N VAL A 287 -10.79 -6.91 -23.73
CA VAL A 287 -11.56 -7.40 -22.56
C VAL A 287 -12.79 -8.16 -23.05
N GLN A 288 -13.57 -7.57 -23.95
CA GLN A 288 -14.83 -8.16 -24.44
C GLN A 288 -14.66 -9.54 -25.12
N ARG A 289 -13.51 -9.78 -25.76
CA ARG A 289 -13.19 -11.10 -26.36
C ARG A 289 -13.12 -12.24 -25.35
N LEU A 290 -12.89 -11.94 -24.06
CA LEU A 290 -12.79 -12.90 -22.97
C LEU A 290 -14.09 -13.06 -22.18
N LYS A 291 -15.18 -12.40 -22.56
CA LYS A 291 -16.48 -12.46 -21.87
C LYS A 291 -16.94 -13.91 -21.68
N GLY A 292 -17.25 -14.28 -20.43
CA GLY A 292 -17.76 -15.60 -20.03
C GLY A 292 -16.75 -16.76 -20.17
N LYS A 293 -15.45 -16.48 -20.35
CA LYS A 293 -14.41 -17.50 -20.62
C LYS A 293 -13.40 -17.69 -19.49
N ILE A 294 -13.39 -16.81 -18.50
CA ILE A 294 -12.34 -16.74 -17.48
C ILE A 294 -12.73 -17.51 -16.24
N ASP A 295 -11.85 -18.38 -15.77
CA ASP A 295 -12.04 -19.16 -14.55
C ASP A 295 -12.01 -18.27 -13.31
N ARG A 296 -11.06 -17.33 -13.27
CA ARG A 296 -10.81 -16.46 -12.11
C ARG A 296 -10.41 -15.06 -12.49
N VAL A 297 -11.06 -14.08 -11.85
CA VAL A 297 -10.76 -12.66 -12.09
C VAL A 297 -10.42 -11.98 -10.76
N LEU A 298 -9.26 -11.35 -10.69
CA LEU A 298 -8.87 -10.45 -9.60
C LEU A 298 -9.07 -9.00 -10.06
N VAL A 299 -9.78 -8.23 -9.25
CA VAL A 299 -9.90 -6.78 -9.37
C VAL A 299 -9.23 -6.15 -8.16
N ASP A 300 -7.93 -5.86 -8.26
CA ASP A 300 -7.21 -5.02 -7.30
C ASP A 300 -7.47 -3.57 -7.68
N ALA A 301 -8.62 -3.04 -7.27
CA ALA A 301 -9.19 -1.81 -7.80
C ALA A 301 -8.34 -0.57 -7.53
N PRO A 302 -8.23 0.38 -8.46
CA PRO A 302 -7.69 1.70 -8.16
C PRO A 302 -8.54 2.33 -7.05
N CYS A 303 -7.89 2.77 -5.97
CA CYS A 303 -8.55 3.25 -4.77
C CYS A 303 -7.77 4.42 -4.13
N SER A 304 -8.32 5.00 -3.07
CA SER A 304 -7.69 6.09 -2.32
C SER A 304 -6.30 5.72 -1.76
N GLY A 305 -6.05 4.43 -1.50
CA GLY A 305 -4.81 3.95 -0.91
C GLY A 305 -4.65 4.25 0.58
N THR A 306 -5.71 4.66 1.27
CA THR A 306 -5.69 5.05 2.69
C THR A 306 -5.21 3.93 3.63
N GLY A 307 -5.26 2.69 3.21
CA GLY A 307 -4.71 1.56 3.96
C GLY A 307 -3.18 1.46 3.93
N THR A 308 -2.49 2.20 3.05
CA THR A 308 -1.04 2.14 2.85
C THR A 308 -0.27 3.34 3.44
N LEU A 309 -0.89 4.10 4.33
CA LEU A 309 -0.32 5.34 4.92
C LEU A 309 1.01 5.08 5.64
N ARG A 310 1.26 3.88 6.13
CA ARG A 310 2.55 3.48 6.70
C ARG A 310 3.70 3.64 5.73
N ARG A 311 3.44 3.42 4.43
CA ARG A 311 4.41 3.51 3.32
C ARG A 311 4.33 4.84 2.60
N ASN A 312 3.12 5.36 2.45
CA ASN A 312 2.79 6.53 1.63
C ASN A 312 2.02 7.57 2.47
N PRO A 313 2.66 8.21 3.47
CA PRO A 313 1.98 9.13 4.38
C PRO A 313 1.45 10.40 3.69
N ASP A 314 1.96 10.73 2.51
CA ASP A 314 1.51 11.83 1.66
C ASP A 314 0.07 11.66 1.15
N ILE A 315 -0.42 10.42 1.06
CA ILE A 315 -1.81 10.14 0.65
C ILE A 315 -2.83 10.86 1.54
N LYS A 316 -2.55 10.99 2.85
CA LYS A 316 -3.43 11.72 3.78
C LYS A 316 -3.74 13.14 3.31
N TRP A 317 -2.76 13.81 2.73
CA TRP A 317 -2.77 15.24 2.44
C TRP A 317 -3.17 15.58 1.01
N ARG A 318 -3.48 14.57 0.20
CA ARG A 318 -3.95 14.77 -1.18
C ARG A 318 -5.45 14.96 -1.22
N ALA A 319 -5.91 15.76 -2.18
CA ALA A 319 -7.32 15.82 -2.52
C ALA A 319 -7.75 14.48 -3.17
N ILE A 320 -8.84 13.91 -2.70
CA ILE A 320 -9.42 12.66 -3.21
C ILE A 320 -10.85 12.97 -3.66
N ASP A 321 -11.14 12.70 -4.93
CA ASP A 321 -12.51 12.68 -5.46
C ASP A 321 -13.08 11.28 -5.24
N LEU A 322 -13.68 11.07 -4.06
CA LEU A 322 -14.24 9.78 -3.67
C LEU A 322 -15.41 9.33 -4.56
N PRO A 323 -16.36 10.19 -4.97
CA PRO A 323 -17.39 9.84 -5.94
C PRO A 323 -16.84 9.36 -7.28
N GLU A 324 -15.82 10.01 -7.84
CA GLU A 324 -15.19 9.56 -9.09
C GLU A 324 -14.51 8.20 -8.91
N LEU A 325 -13.78 7.99 -7.82
CA LEU A 325 -13.12 6.72 -7.50
C LEU A 325 -14.13 5.58 -7.38
N THR A 326 -15.17 5.75 -6.59
CA THR A 326 -16.19 4.70 -6.38
C THR A 326 -16.97 4.41 -7.64
N GLY A 327 -17.33 5.42 -8.43
CA GLY A 327 -17.94 5.25 -9.73
C GLY A 327 -17.05 4.46 -10.72
N ASN A 328 -15.75 4.70 -10.70
CA ASN A 328 -14.78 3.94 -11.49
C ASN A 328 -14.65 2.48 -11.01
N GLN A 329 -14.61 2.25 -9.70
CA GLN A 329 -14.56 0.92 -9.10
C GLN A 329 -15.78 0.08 -9.48
N GLN A 330 -16.99 0.66 -9.44
CA GLN A 330 -18.23 0.01 -9.87
C GLN A 330 -18.18 -0.42 -11.34
N ARG A 331 -17.73 0.48 -12.25
CA ARG A 331 -17.60 0.18 -13.68
C ARG A 331 -16.59 -0.94 -13.93
N ILE A 332 -15.45 -0.91 -13.26
CA ILE A 332 -14.40 -1.94 -13.38
C ILE A 332 -14.92 -3.28 -12.88
N LEU A 333 -15.57 -3.32 -11.71
CA LEU A 333 -16.09 -4.55 -11.12
C LEU A 333 -17.16 -5.20 -12.02
N ALA A 334 -18.09 -4.40 -12.55
CA ALA A 334 -19.11 -4.90 -13.47
C ALA A 334 -18.51 -5.44 -14.78
N ALA A 335 -17.51 -4.77 -15.35
CA ALA A 335 -16.82 -5.24 -16.55
C ALA A 335 -16.03 -6.53 -16.31
N ALA A 336 -15.34 -6.63 -15.17
CA ALA A 336 -14.60 -7.82 -14.74
C ALA A 336 -15.53 -9.03 -14.47
N ALA A 337 -16.68 -8.80 -13.85
CA ALA A 337 -17.70 -9.83 -13.63
C ALA A 337 -18.19 -10.47 -14.94
N GLY A 338 -18.32 -9.67 -16.00
CA GLY A 338 -18.69 -10.16 -17.33
C GLY A 338 -17.71 -11.18 -17.94
N LEU A 339 -16.46 -11.22 -17.46
CA LEU A 339 -15.45 -12.18 -17.91
C LEU A 339 -15.60 -13.56 -17.29
N VAL A 340 -16.13 -13.62 -16.07
CA VAL A 340 -16.18 -14.83 -15.26
C VAL A 340 -17.15 -15.84 -15.87
N LYS A 341 -16.72 -17.07 -16.09
CA LYS A 341 -17.60 -18.16 -16.53
C LYS A 341 -18.52 -18.65 -15.38
N PRO A 342 -19.63 -19.35 -15.66
CA PRO A 342 -20.40 -20.02 -14.62
C PRO A 342 -19.52 -20.95 -13.79
N GLY A 343 -19.66 -20.93 -12.44
CA GLY A 343 -18.77 -21.63 -11.50
C GLY A 343 -17.39 -21.01 -11.32
N GLY A 344 -17.11 -19.89 -12.00
CA GLY A 344 -15.87 -19.15 -11.85
C GLY A 344 -15.87 -18.20 -10.66
N ARG A 345 -14.70 -17.66 -10.30
CA ARG A 345 -14.54 -16.79 -9.15
C ARG A 345 -14.10 -15.37 -9.54
N LEU A 346 -14.67 -14.40 -8.87
CA LEU A 346 -14.30 -12.99 -8.91
C LEU A 346 -13.82 -12.58 -7.52
N VAL A 347 -12.70 -11.89 -7.42
CA VAL A 347 -12.24 -11.24 -6.18
C VAL A 347 -12.14 -9.75 -6.42
N TYR A 348 -12.90 -8.98 -5.66
CA TYR A 348 -12.75 -7.54 -5.55
C TYR A 348 -11.87 -7.21 -4.37
N ALA A 349 -10.88 -6.35 -4.54
CA ALA A 349 -9.94 -5.97 -3.50
C ALA A 349 -9.53 -4.50 -3.60
N THR A 350 -9.23 -3.90 -2.46
CA THR A 350 -8.65 -2.55 -2.35
C THR A 350 -7.60 -2.50 -1.24
N CYS A 351 -6.76 -1.46 -1.27
CA CYS A 351 -5.96 -1.02 -0.13
C CYS A 351 -6.56 0.23 0.52
N SER A 352 -7.88 0.31 0.63
CA SER A 352 -8.61 1.41 1.25
C SER A 352 -9.16 1.03 2.62
N LEU A 353 -9.25 2.01 3.52
CA LEU A 353 -9.95 1.91 4.80
C LEU A 353 -11.45 2.21 4.69
N LEU A 354 -11.86 2.87 3.59
CA LEU A 354 -13.18 3.48 3.46
C LEU A 354 -14.24 2.45 3.08
N ARG A 355 -15.36 2.45 3.81
CA ARG A 355 -16.51 1.60 3.52
C ARG A 355 -17.06 1.85 2.11
N GLU A 356 -17.04 3.13 1.69
CA GLU A 356 -17.51 3.57 0.36
C GLU A 356 -16.76 2.89 -0.80
N GLU A 357 -15.47 2.55 -0.60
CA GLU A 357 -14.64 1.86 -1.60
C GLU A 357 -14.66 0.34 -1.44
N ASN A 358 -15.20 -0.17 -0.36
CA ASN A 358 -15.16 -1.58 0.05
C ASN A 358 -16.57 -2.19 0.03
N ASP A 359 -17.26 -2.15 1.16
CA ASP A 359 -18.56 -2.82 1.33
C ASP A 359 -19.63 -2.25 0.41
N ASP A 360 -19.71 -0.92 0.32
CA ASP A 360 -20.75 -0.28 -0.48
C ASP A 360 -20.61 -0.63 -1.98
N ILE A 361 -19.37 -0.81 -2.48
CA ILE A 361 -19.13 -1.28 -3.85
C ILE A 361 -19.65 -2.70 -4.04
N VAL A 362 -19.35 -3.61 -3.10
CA VAL A 362 -19.75 -5.03 -3.19
C VAL A 362 -21.26 -5.18 -2.98
N GLU A 363 -21.84 -4.48 -2.00
CA GLU A 363 -23.29 -4.49 -1.73
C GLU A 363 -24.09 -4.01 -2.95
N ASN A 364 -23.68 -2.86 -3.54
CA ASN A 364 -24.29 -2.34 -4.75
C ASN A 364 -24.14 -3.29 -5.96
N PHE A 365 -22.98 -3.93 -6.09
CA PHE A 365 -22.75 -4.92 -7.14
C PHE A 365 -23.67 -6.12 -7.00
N LEU A 366 -23.77 -6.71 -5.80
CA LEU A 366 -24.59 -7.89 -5.56
C LEU A 366 -26.10 -7.61 -5.72
N ALA A 367 -26.55 -6.38 -5.45
CA ALA A 367 -27.93 -5.98 -5.64
C ALA A 367 -28.39 -6.05 -7.11
N VAL A 368 -27.47 -5.87 -8.06
CA VAL A 368 -27.76 -5.88 -9.51
C VAL A 368 -27.19 -7.10 -10.24
N HIS A 369 -26.44 -7.96 -9.53
CA HIS A 369 -25.82 -9.18 -10.05
C HIS A 369 -26.18 -10.41 -9.21
N PRO A 370 -27.47 -10.85 -9.21
CA PRO A 370 -27.94 -11.98 -8.39
C PRO A 370 -27.31 -13.33 -8.78
N GLU A 371 -26.64 -13.40 -9.91
CA GLU A 371 -25.86 -14.56 -10.35
C GLU A 371 -24.55 -14.73 -9.58
N PHE A 372 -24.12 -13.78 -8.76
CA PHE A 372 -22.96 -13.90 -7.88
C PHE A 372 -23.37 -14.10 -6.43
N SER A 373 -22.57 -14.85 -5.69
CA SER A 373 -22.72 -15.04 -4.24
C SER A 373 -21.38 -14.92 -3.53
N PRO A 374 -21.32 -14.32 -2.33
CA PRO A 374 -20.10 -14.26 -1.53
C PRO A 374 -19.58 -15.64 -1.13
N ILE A 375 -18.26 -15.79 -1.10
CA ILE A 375 -17.57 -16.93 -0.49
C ILE A 375 -16.87 -16.40 0.77
N PRO A 376 -17.16 -16.96 1.96
CA PRO A 376 -16.53 -16.50 3.20
C PRO A 376 -15.00 -16.56 3.14
N ALA A 377 -14.34 -15.46 3.44
CA ALA A 377 -12.88 -15.37 3.44
C ALA A 377 -12.25 -16.40 4.38
N GLY A 378 -12.84 -16.64 5.56
CA GLY A 378 -12.37 -17.63 6.52
C GLY A 378 -12.28 -19.04 5.93
N GLU A 379 -13.23 -19.45 5.10
CA GLU A 379 -13.21 -20.76 4.42
C GLU A 379 -12.05 -20.87 3.42
N ILE A 380 -11.82 -19.79 2.65
CA ILE A 380 -10.72 -19.74 1.66
C ILE A 380 -9.38 -19.82 2.38
N LEU A 381 -9.22 -19.02 3.43
CA LEU A 381 -8.00 -18.96 4.23
C LEU A 381 -7.69 -20.30 4.91
N ALA A 382 -8.72 -20.97 5.47
CA ALA A 382 -8.58 -22.30 6.07
C ALA A 382 -8.09 -23.34 5.05
N ARG A 383 -8.69 -23.37 3.83
CA ARG A 383 -8.23 -24.27 2.75
C ARG A 383 -6.79 -23.99 2.31
N ARG A 384 -6.29 -22.78 2.53
CA ARG A 384 -4.91 -22.36 2.20
C ARG A 384 -3.97 -22.43 3.40
N HIS A 385 -4.42 -23.02 4.52
CA HIS A 385 -3.65 -23.14 5.77
C HIS A 385 -3.13 -21.79 6.30
N VAL A 386 -3.91 -20.73 6.09
CA VAL A 386 -3.61 -19.39 6.63
C VAL A 386 -4.23 -19.30 8.02
N PRO A 387 -3.46 -19.08 9.09
CA PRO A 387 -3.95 -19.06 10.47
C PRO A 387 -4.58 -17.69 10.80
N LEU A 388 -5.66 -17.34 10.09
CA LEU A 388 -6.35 -16.06 10.23
C LEU A 388 -7.86 -16.30 10.23
N THR A 389 -8.54 -15.85 11.28
CA THR A 389 -9.99 -15.93 11.41
C THR A 389 -10.63 -14.61 10.99
N MET A 390 -11.68 -14.67 10.17
CA MET A 390 -12.48 -13.51 9.77
C MET A 390 -13.82 -13.52 10.46
N ALA A 391 -14.30 -12.35 10.89
CA ALA A 391 -15.58 -12.19 11.55
C ALA A 391 -16.78 -12.21 10.56
N ASP A 392 -16.51 -11.81 9.30
CA ASP A 392 -17.52 -11.74 8.23
C ASP A 392 -17.00 -12.39 6.93
N ALA A 393 -17.78 -12.25 5.86
CA ALA A 393 -17.42 -12.85 4.57
C ALA A 393 -16.20 -12.20 3.91
N ALA A 394 -15.88 -10.97 4.25
CA ALA A 394 -14.74 -10.25 3.66
C ALA A 394 -13.44 -10.53 4.39
N LEU A 395 -12.32 -10.53 3.66
CA LEU A 395 -10.99 -10.38 4.24
C LEU A 395 -10.79 -8.89 4.60
N ARG A 396 -10.52 -8.64 5.89
CA ARG A 396 -10.20 -7.30 6.40
C ARG A 396 -8.91 -7.34 7.19
N LEU A 397 -7.93 -6.58 6.74
CA LEU A 397 -6.63 -6.49 7.38
C LEU A 397 -6.36 -5.05 7.83
N TYR A 398 -5.82 -4.94 9.05
CA TYR A 398 -5.50 -3.65 9.67
C TYR A 398 -4.14 -3.71 10.37
N PRO A 399 -3.30 -2.66 10.29
CA PRO A 399 -1.94 -2.69 10.83
C PRO A 399 -1.87 -2.89 12.35
N HIS A 400 -2.81 -2.33 13.12
CA HIS A 400 -2.85 -2.48 14.58
C HIS A 400 -3.27 -3.88 15.05
N ARG A 401 -3.94 -4.67 14.20
CA ARG A 401 -4.38 -6.04 14.50
C ARG A 401 -3.51 -7.11 13.85
N HIS A 402 -3.06 -6.85 12.61
CA HIS A 402 -2.45 -7.88 11.76
C HIS A 402 -0.99 -7.57 11.39
N ARG A 403 -0.48 -6.37 11.71
CA ARG A 403 0.87 -5.88 11.33
C ARG A 403 1.12 -5.85 9.81
N THR A 404 0.06 -5.90 8.99
CA THR A 404 0.08 -5.68 7.53
C THR A 404 -0.36 -4.26 7.21
N ASP A 405 -0.23 -3.82 5.96
CA ASP A 405 -1.02 -2.67 5.51
C ASP A 405 -2.51 -3.02 5.54
N SER A 406 -3.40 -2.02 5.47
CA SER A 406 -4.83 -2.32 5.44
C SER A 406 -5.25 -2.77 4.05
N PHE A 407 -6.01 -3.86 4.02
CA PHE A 407 -6.62 -4.41 2.82
C PHE A 407 -8.04 -4.88 3.08
N TYR A 408 -8.82 -4.77 2.04
CA TYR A 408 -10.15 -5.37 1.93
C TYR A 408 -10.16 -6.33 0.75
N ALA A 409 -10.84 -7.48 0.87
CA ALA A 409 -11.18 -8.32 -0.28
C ALA A 409 -12.47 -9.10 -0.05
N MET A 410 -13.29 -9.17 -1.10
CA MET A 410 -14.47 -10.04 -1.17
C MET A 410 -14.33 -11.01 -2.33
N ALA A 411 -14.41 -12.30 -2.03
CA ALA A 411 -14.49 -13.36 -3.03
C ALA A 411 -15.96 -13.65 -3.37
N LEU A 412 -16.24 -13.71 -4.66
CA LEU A 412 -17.57 -13.95 -5.21
C LEU A 412 -17.51 -15.14 -6.17
N GLU A 413 -18.48 -16.03 -6.11
CA GLU A 413 -18.65 -17.12 -7.07
C GLU A 413 -19.81 -16.82 -8.01
N ARG A 414 -19.60 -17.01 -9.31
CA ARG A 414 -20.70 -16.99 -10.28
C ARG A 414 -21.43 -18.32 -10.24
N LYS A 415 -22.73 -18.32 -9.94
CA LYS A 415 -23.57 -19.52 -9.88
C LYS A 415 -23.50 -20.30 -11.18
N GLN A 416 -23.55 -21.62 -11.06
CA GLN A 416 -23.77 -22.48 -12.22
C GLN A 416 -25.20 -22.26 -12.70
N SER A 417 -25.41 -21.98 -13.95
CA SER A 417 -26.73 -21.84 -14.59
C SER A 417 -27.36 -23.21 -14.80
#